data_5216c581fafab6dc723090b737f255f8
#
_entry.id   5216c581fafab6dc723090b737f255f8
#
_cell.length_a   1.000
_cell.length_b   1.000
_cell.length_c   1.000
_cell.angle_alpha   90.00
_cell.angle_beta   90.00
_cell.angle_gamma   90.00
#
_symmetry.space_group_name_H-M   'P 1'
#
loop_
_entity.id
_entity.type
_entity.pdbx_description
1 polymer ?
#
loop_
_entity_poly.entity_id
_entity_poly.type
_entity_poly.pdbx_seq_one_letter_code
_entity_poly.pdbx_strand_id
1 'polypeptide(L)'
;MKLNVSNELKSRLVHAAENGSVIAKDILSEVKKNVPVEEIIRGTYNCFSTKRKRTEAGTFKKIRIVFTACSKDLAHPSFPDRNNPQAPWFPENRTVLEPSTFVELFKNLPKYSPDEINYFCSALSLDSKVTVRLHESMNDFMEAYLESNYSPISDSDTSSLHSSCMRYEDKARNAADFYTNFAGAKILVARDESNNILGRAVVWNEVTLWKSINTPIAASLLDRIYSSHAFVAELIRKQAQEAGILLRRRYNDYTHTTDFT
;
A
#
# COMPACT_ATOMS: atom_id res chain seq x y z
N MET A 1 0.80 -8.31 31.94
CA MET A 1 1.94 -7.87 31.07
C MET A 1 1.45 -6.78 30.14
N LYS A 2 2.35 -5.92 29.61
CA LYS A 2 1.98 -4.90 28.61
C LYS A 2 2.19 -5.44 27.20
N LEU A 3 1.39 -4.94 26.26
CA LEU A 3 1.60 -5.19 24.84
C LEU A 3 2.88 -4.50 24.38
N ASN A 4 3.78 -5.25 23.79
CA ASN A 4 5.06 -4.76 23.26
C ASN A 4 5.08 -4.90 21.73
N VAL A 5 5.23 -3.77 21.06
CA VAL A 5 5.30 -3.69 19.60
C VAL A 5 6.65 -3.09 19.25
N SER A 6 7.43 -3.76 18.40
CA SER A 6 8.73 -3.26 17.96
C SER A 6 8.62 -1.89 17.28
N ASN A 7 9.70 -1.11 17.34
CA ASN A 7 9.74 0.19 16.70
C ASN A 7 9.47 0.10 15.19
N GLU A 8 9.98 -0.95 14.54
CA GLU A 8 9.73 -1.18 13.10
C GLU A 8 8.24 -1.42 12.81
N LEU A 9 7.58 -2.30 13.57
CA LEU A 9 6.14 -2.53 13.38
C LEU A 9 5.33 -1.29 13.71
N LYS A 10 5.73 -0.54 14.75
CA LYS A 10 5.06 0.71 15.12
C LYS A 10 5.18 1.78 14.04
N SER A 11 6.37 1.96 13.45
CA SER A 11 6.59 2.86 12.30
C SER A 11 5.68 2.50 11.14
N ARG A 12 5.63 1.23 10.76
CA ARG A 12 4.76 0.75 9.68
C ARG A 12 3.27 0.98 9.95
N LEU A 13 2.82 0.76 11.19
CA LEU A 13 1.44 1.05 11.59
C LEU A 13 1.14 2.57 11.49
N VAL A 14 2.10 3.41 11.87
CA VAL A 14 1.96 4.88 11.75
C VAL A 14 1.81 5.27 10.27
N HIS A 15 2.73 4.83 9.41
CA HIS A 15 2.64 5.14 7.97
C HIS A 15 1.39 4.55 7.32
N ALA A 16 0.99 3.33 7.68
CA ALA A 16 -0.27 2.77 7.19
C ALA A 16 -1.48 3.60 7.62
N ALA A 17 -1.48 4.13 8.85
CA ALA A 17 -2.53 5.02 9.34
C ALA A 17 -2.54 6.38 8.63
N GLU A 18 -1.37 6.96 8.39
CA GLU A 18 -1.19 8.20 7.62
C GLU A 18 -1.61 8.03 6.15
N ASN A 19 -1.37 6.86 5.59
CA ASN A 19 -1.84 6.45 4.26
C ASN A 19 -3.33 6.08 4.23
N GLY A 20 -4.07 6.25 5.34
CA GLY A 20 -5.52 6.14 5.37
C GLY A 20 -6.08 4.82 5.92
N SER A 21 -5.25 3.87 6.36
CA SER A 21 -5.73 2.61 6.95
C SER A 21 -6.45 2.85 8.27
N VAL A 22 -7.75 2.55 8.32
CA VAL A 22 -8.57 2.60 9.55
C VAL A 22 -8.07 1.57 10.55
N ILE A 23 -7.79 0.35 10.11
CA ILE A 23 -7.29 -0.74 10.95
C ILE A 23 -5.98 -0.35 11.65
N ALA A 24 -5.06 0.28 10.94
CA ALA A 24 -3.80 0.72 11.53
C ALA A 24 -4.01 1.79 12.61
N LYS A 25 -4.95 2.72 12.40
CA LYS A 25 -5.34 3.74 13.41
C LYS A 25 -5.91 3.09 14.67
N ASP A 26 -6.78 2.11 14.50
CA ASP A 26 -7.44 1.43 15.62
C ASP A 26 -6.43 0.56 16.39
N ILE A 27 -5.54 -0.17 15.70
CA ILE A 27 -4.44 -0.91 16.33
C ILE A 27 -3.52 0.02 17.12
N LEU A 28 -3.13 1.16 16.55
CA LEU A 28 -2.31 2.15 17.26
C LEU A 28 -3.01 2.70 18.51
N SER A 29 -4.33 2.86 18.47
CA SER A 29 -5.13 3.24 19.64
C SER A 29 -5.07 2.16 20.73
N GLU A 30 -5.24 0.88 20.36
CA GLU A 30 -5.14 -0.23 21.31
C GLU A 30 -3.74 -0.35 21.92
N VAL A 31 -2.69 -0.21 21.11
CA VAL A 31 -1.28 -0.26 21.55
C VAL A 31 -0.94 0.86 22.54
N LYS A 32 -1.60 2.00 22.44
CA LYS A 32 -1.41 3.14 23.37
C LYS A 32 -2.10 2.94 24.73
N LYS A 33 -3.04 2.02 24.84
CA LYS A 33 -3.71 1.74 26.10
C LYS A 33 -2.70 1.17 27.12
N ASN A 34 -2.71 1.71 28.31
CA ASN A 34 -1.83 1.25 29.39
C ASN A 34 -2.56 0.22 30.28
N VAL A 35 -3.14 -0.78 29.66
CA VAL A 35 -3.87 -1.88 30.29
C VAL A 35 -3.14 -3.21 30.12
N PRO A 36 -3.49 -4.25 30.89
CA PRO A 36 -2.95 -5.58 30.70
C PRO A 36 -3.17 -6.11 29.27
N VAL A 37 -2.18 -6.80 28.72
CA VAL A 37 -2.26 -7.34 27.35
C VAL A 37 -3.44 -8.26 27.14
N GLU A 38 -3.85 -8.96 28.19
CA GLU A 38 -4.98 -9.88 28.22
C GLU A 38 -6.33 -9.18 27.93
N GLU A 39 -6.39 -7.87 28.12
CA GLU A 39 -7.57 -7.05 27.77
C GLU A 39 -7.58 -6.63 26.31
N ILE A 40 -6.42 -6.63 25.64
CA ILE A 40 -6.25 -6.16 24.26
C ILE A 40 -6.17 -7.35 23.29
N ILE A 41 -5.34 -8.36 23.59
CA ILE A 41 -4.99 -9.47 22.70
C ILE A 41 -5.61 -10.78 23.15
N ARG A 42 -6.04 -11.58 22.19
CA ARG A 42 -6.42 -12.98 22.41
C ARG A 42 -5.15 -13.85 22.47
N GLY A 43 -5.07 -14.77 23.43
CA GLY A 43 -3.92 -15.62 23.62
C GLY A 43 -2.88 -15.05 24.61
N THR A 44 -1.73 -15.68 24.66
CA THR A 44 -0.67 -15.43 25.66
C THR A 44 0.51 -14.60 25.12
N TYR A 45 0.45 -14.18 23.86
CA TYR A 45 1.54 -13.49 23.20
C TYR A 45 1.39 -11.97 23.36
N ASN A 46 2.47 -11.31 23.70
CA ASN A 46 2.46 -9.88 23.95
C ASN A 46 3.61 -9.11 23.27
N CYS A 47 4.48 -9.80 22.53
CA CYS A 47 5.59 -9.17 21.81
C CYS A 47 5.45 -9.39 20.31
N PHE A 48 5.28 -8.31 19.56
CA PHE A 48 5.09 -8.34 18.12
C PHE A 48 6.18 -7.53 17.41
N SER A 49 6.65 -8.08 16.29
CA SER A 49 7.64 -7.46 15.42
C SER A 49 7.31 -7.78 13.97
N THR A 50 8.14 -7.35 13.04
CA THR A 50 8.02 -7.67 11.62
C THR A 50 9.16 -8.54 11.13
N LYS A 51 8.88 -9.33 10.10
CA LYS A 51 9.89 -10.06 9.32
C LYS A 51 9.58 -9.87 7.84
N ARG A 52 10.58 -9.50 7.07
CA ARG A 52 10.46 -9.48 5.61
C ARG A 52 10.83 -10.84 5.05
N LYS A 53 9.95 -11.43 4.28
CA LYS A 53 10.26 -12.63 3.50
C LYS A 53 10.78 -12.17 2.13
N ARG A 54 12.01 -12.53 1.79
CA ARG A 54 12.49 -12.42 0.41
C ARG A 54 11.75 -13.47 -0.43
N THR A 55 11.26 -13.09 -1.59
CA THR A 55 10.85 -14.06 -2.60
C THR A 55 12.09 -14.62 -3.27
N GLU A 56 11.98 -15.79 -3.88
CA GLU A 56 13.09 -16.44 -4.60
C GLU A 56 13.63 -15.58 -5.74
N ALA A 57 12.79 -14.73 -6.33
CA ALA A 57 13.18 -13.76 -7.37
C ALA A 57 13.91 -12.51 -6.84
N GLY A 58 14.09 -12.36 -5.52
CA GLY A 58 14.90 -11.30 -4.91
C GLY A 58 14.31 -9.88 -4.89
N THR A 59 13.18 -9.65 -5.55
CA THR A 59 12.63 -8.30 -5.82
C THR A 59 11.48 -7.90 -4.90
N PHE A 60 10.75 -8.83 -4.29
CA PHE A 60 9.56 -8.52 -3.52
C PHE A 60 9.67 -9.05 -2.09
N LYS A 61 9.37 -8.19 -1.13
CA LYS A 61 9.47 -8.50 0.30
C LYS A 61 8.08 -8.46 0.93
N LYS A 62 7.36 -9.58 0.94
CA LYS A 62 6.13 -9.67 1.73
C LYS A 62 6.46 -9.47 3.20
N ILE A 63 5.71 -8.53 3.82
CA ILE A 63 5.80 -8.33 5.27
C ILE A 63 5.03 -9.44 6.00
N ARG A 64 5.61 -9.91 7.09
CA ARG A 64 4.98 -10.84 8.03
C ARG A 64 5.07 -10.25 9.43
N ILE A 65 4.09 -10.53 10.24
CA ILE A 65 4.16 -10.27 11.66
C ILE A 65 4.79 -11.50 12.33
N VAL A 66 5.72 -11.27 13.23
CA VAL A 66 6.29 -12.32 14.07
C VAL A 66 6.00 -12.01 15.52
N PHE A 67 5.77 -13.04 16.33
CA PHE A 67 5.45 -12.83 17.72
C PHE A 67 6.07 -13.91 18.60
N THR A 68 6.26 -13.57 19.86
CA THR A 68 6.70 -14.47 20.93
C THR A 68 5.85 -14.23 22.17
N ALA A 69 5.75 -15.26 23.03
CA ALA A 69 5.33 -15.02 24.40
C ALA A 69 6.43 -14.19 25.09
N CYS A 70 6.08 -13.02 25.61
CA CYS A 70 6.94 -12.32 26.54
C CYS A 70 6.76 -12.97 27.92
N SER A 71 7.66 -13.86 28.27
CA SER A 71 7.84 -14.20 29.65
C SER A 71 8.43 -13.01 30.42
N LYS A 72 8.37 -13.00 31.73
CA LYS A 72 9.02 -11.97 32.57
C LYS A 72 10.50 -11.81 32.22
N ASP A 73 11.11 -12.86 31.69
CA ASP A 73 12.52 -12.93 31.30
C ASP A 73 12.86 -12.12 30.04
N LEU A 74 11.87 -11.78 29.22
CA LEU A 74 12.07 -10.90 28.05
C LEU A 74 12.30 -9.44 28.41
N ALA A 75 12.01 -9.05 29.66
CA ALA A 75 12.41 -7.76 30.20
C ALA A 75 13.89 -7.76 30.66
N HIS A 76 14.56 -8.91 30.63
CA HIS A 76 15.95 -9.03 31.06
C HIS A 76 16.91 -8.34 30.10
N PRO A 77 17.93 -7.60 30.60
CA PRO A 77 18.88 -6.88 29.74
C PRO A 77 19.67 -7.76 28.77
N SER A 78 19.77 -9.06 29.02
CA SER A 78 20.44 -10.04 28.15
C SER A 78 19.55 -10.55 27.00
N PHE A 79 18.31 -10.13 26.93
CA PHE A 79 17.43 -10.50 25.82
C PHE A 79 17.67 -9.62 24.58
N PRO A 80 17.71 -10.20 23.37
CA PRO A 80 17.65 -11.65 23.11
C PRO A 80 18.98 -12.35 23.42
N ASP A 81 18.94 -13.47 24.15
CA ASP A 81 20.11 -14.32 24.32
C ASP A 81 20.51 -14.91 22.95
N ARG A 82 21.47 -14.25 22.31
CA ARG A 82 21.98 -14.65 20.99
C ARG A 82 22.74 -16.00 21.03
N ASN A 83 23.04 -16.49 22.19
CA ASN A 83 23.80 -17.71 22.38
C ASN A 83 22.89 -18.95 22.55
N ASN A 84 21.58 -18.76 22.66
CA ASN A 84 20.63 -19.87 22.77
C ASN A 84 19.70 -19.97 21.54
N PRO A 85 20.10 -20.70 20.49
CA PRO A 85 19.31 -20.85 19.28
C PRO A 85 17.99 -21.61 19.47
N GLN A 86 17.78 -22.28 20.61
CA GLN A 86 16.54 -22.99 20.95
C GLN A 86 15.53 -22.08 21.66
N ALA A 87 15.94 -20.88 22.06
CA ALA A 87 15.05 -19.98 22.79
C ALA A 87 13.86 -19.56 21.90
N PRO A 88 12.63 -19.44 22.46
CA PRO A 88 11.43 -19.04 21.70
C PRO A 88 11.55 -17.66 21.03
N TRP A 89 12.38 -16.78 21.57
CA TRP A 89 12.64 -15.45 21.03
C TRP A 89 13.70 -15.41 19.94
N PHE A 90 14.40 -16.52 19.68
CA PHE A 90 15.34 -16.58 18.57
C PHE A 90 14.59 -16.34 17.25
N PRO A 91 15.12 -15.54 16.31
CA PRO A 91 14.37 -15.13 15.10
C PRO A 91 13.75 -16.27 14.33
N GLU A 92 14.42 -17.43 14.27
CA GLU A 92 13.98 -18.63 13.57
C GLU A 92 12.84 -19.35 14.27
N ASN A 93 12.73 -19.20 15.60
CA ASN A 93 11.72 -19.88 16.43
C ASN A 93 10.46 -19.03 16.65
N ARG A 94 10.45 -17.79 16.18
CA ARG A 94 9.27 -16.92 16.29
C ARG A 94 8.14 -17.41 15.43
N THR A 95 6.94 -17.45 15.98
CA THR A 95 5.75 -17.74 15.20
C THR A 95 5.48 -16.60 14.22
N VAL A 96 5.13 -16.97 12.99
CA VAL A 96 4.86 -16.05 11.87
C VAL A 96 3.37 -15.96 11.63
N LEU A 97 2.86 -14.75 11.53
CA LEU A 97 1.46 -14.45 11.21
C LEU A 97 1.36 -13.64 9.92
N GLU A 98 0.27 -13.87 9.20
CA GLU A 98 -0.19 -12.91 8.21
C GLU A 98 -0.68 -11.62 8.89
N PRO A 99 -0.53 -10.45 8.25
CA PRO A 99 -1.06 -9.21 8.82
C PRO A 99 -2.57 -9.25 9.08
N SER A 100 -3.35 -9.97 8.28
CA SER A 100 -4.79 -10.19 8.52
C SER A 100 -5.05 -10.92 9.81
N THR A 101 -4.33 -12.02 10.07
CA THR A 101 -4.45 -12.78 11.31
C THR A 101 -4.01 -11.96 12.53
N PHE A 102 -3.04 -11.06 12.36
CA PHE A 102 -2.65 -10.14 13.43
C PHE A 102 -3.82 -9.24 13.86
N VAL A 103 -4.62 -8.74 12.92
CA VAL A 103 -5.84 -7.96 13.24
C VAL A 103 -6.80 -8.76 14.10
N GLU A 104 -7.02 -10.04 13.79
CA GLU A 104 -7.95 -10.93 14.51
C GLU A 104 -7.54 -11.19 15.96
N LEU A 105 -6.28 -10.97 16.32
CA LEU A 105 -5.82 -11.12 17.70
C LEU A 105 -6.39 -10.04 18.64
N PHE A 106 -6.73 -8.89 18.13
CA PHE A 106 -7.24 -7.81 18.97
C PHE A 106 -8.69 -8.06 19.34
N LYS A 107 -9.01 -7.94 20.63
CA LYS A 107 -10.34 -8.25 21.18
C LYS A 107 -11.36 -7.15 20.92
N ASN A 108 -10.89 -5.90 20.91
CA ASN A 108 -11.72 -4.72 20.96
C ASN A 108 -11.86 -4.02 19.60
N LEU A 109 -11.28 -4.59 18.55
CA LEU A 109 -11.43 -4.03 17.20
C LEU A 109 -12.80 -4.41 16.62
N PRO A 110 -13.41 -3.53 15.82
CA PRO A 110 -14.63 -3.85 15.09
C PRO A 110 -14.38 -4.94 14.04
N LYS A 111 -15.45 -5.41 13.44
CA LYS A 111 -15.33 -6.24 12.23
C LYS A 111 -15.05 -5.33 11.04
N TYR A 112 -14.03 -5.67 10.29
CA TYR A 112 -13.67 -4.98 9.06
C TYR A 112 -14.11 -5.76 7.83
N SER A 113 -14.36 -5.04 6.75
CA SER A 113 -14.61 -5.64 5.44
C SER A 113 -13.34 -6.29 4.87
N PRO A 114 -13.46 -7.24 3.94
CA PRO A 114 -12.31 -7.80 3.24
C PRO A 114 -11.45 -6.73 2.54
N ASP A 115 -12.06 -5.67 2.03
CA ASP A 115 -11.35 -4.58 1.35
C ASP A 115 -10.50 -3.76 2.33
N GLU A 116 -11.03 -3.44 3.53
CA GLU A 116 -10.27 -2.77 4.58
C GLU A 116 -9.09 -3.62 5.05
N ILE A 117 -9.27 -4.93 5.20
CA ILE A 117 -8.19 -5.87 5.57
C ILE A 117 -7.13 -5.92 4.46
N ASN A 118 -7.53 -6.02 3.20
CA ASN A 118 -6.61 -6.02 2.07
C ASN A 118 -5.83 -4.71 1.99
N TYR A 119 -6.52 -3.58 2.17
CA TYR A 119 -5.90 -2.26 2.24
C TYR A 119 -4.84 -2.20 3.34
N PHE A 120 -5.18 -2.63 4.56
CA PHE A 120 -4.26 -2.67 5.69
C PHE A 120 -3.03 -3.53 5.41
N CYS A 121 -3.23 -4.75 4.92
CA CYS A 121 -2.14 -5.68 4.59
C CYS A 121 -1.18 -5.09 3.55
N SER A 122 -1.74 -4.44 2.53
CA SER A 122 -0.97 -3.76 1.49
C SER A 122 -0.23 -2.54 2.03
N ALA A 123 -0.91 -1.67 2.79
CA ALA A 123 -0.32 -0.46 3.37
C ALA A 123 0.79 -0.76 4.39
N LEU A 124 0.65 -1.84 5.17
CA LEU A 124 1.66 -2.26 6.14
C LEU A 124 2.98 -2.71 5.49
N SER A 125 2.93 -3.11 4.21
CA SER A 125 4.12 -3.56 3.46
C SER A 125 5.08 -2.42 3.12
N LEU A 126 4.59 -1.19 3.06
CA LEU A 126 5.36 0.02 2.83
C LEU A 126 5.68 0.72 4.17
N ASP A 127 6.92 1.19 4.32
CA ASP A 127 7.37 1.96 5.48
C ASP A 127 7.67 3.41 5.05
N SER A 128 6.63 4.06 4.56
CA SER A 128 6.70 5.44 4.06
C SER A 128 5.30 6.01 3.87
N LYS A 129 5.17 7.31 4.01
CA LYS A 129 3.98 8.04 3.60
C LYS A 129 3.95 8.20 2.08
N VAL A 130 2.74 8.14 1.51
CA VAL A 130 2.51 8.30 0.07
C VAL A 130 1.83 9.63 -0.21
N THR A 131 2.35 10.35 -1.19
CA THR A 131 1.70 11.55 -1.73
C THR A 131 1.26 11.28 -3.17
N VAL A 132 0.05 11.73 -3.51
CA VAL A 132 -0.48 11.64 -4.89
C VAL A 132 -0.66 13.06 -5.42
N ARG A 133 -0.10 13.34 -6.59
CA ARG A 133 -0.20 14.67 -7.23
C ARG A 133 -0.51 14.55 -8.71
N LEU A 134 -1.23 15.55 -9.22
CA LEU A 134 -1.52 15.70 -10.64
C LEU A 134 -0.42 16.54 -11.28
N HIS A 135 0.10 16.09 -12.42
CA HIS A 135 1.18 16.69 -13.18
C HIS A 135 0.80 16.76 -14.66
N GLU A 136 1.50 17.63 -15.43
CA GLU A 136 1.17 17.86 -16.85
C GLU A 136 2.41 18.07 -17.74
N SER A 137 3.63 18.17 -17.18
CA SER A 137 4.82 18.39 -17.99
C SER A 137 5.35 17.10 -18.61
N MET A 138 6.08 17.24 -19.73
CA MET A 138 6.75 16.10 -20.38
C MET A 138 7.72 15.38 -19.42
N ASN A 139 8.42 16.13 -18.56
CA ASN A 139 9.34 15.54 -17.59
C ASN A 139 8.58 14.69 -16.56
N ASP A 140 7.42 15.14 -16.08
CA ASP A 140 6.62 14.37 -15.14
C ASP A 140 6.14 13.05 -15.76
N PHE A 141 5.70 13.07 -17.01
CA PHE A 141 5.35 11.84 -17.73
C PHE A 141 6.56 10.93 -17.90
N MET A 142 7.70 11.47 -18.35
CA MET A 142 8.92 10.70 -18.51
C MET A 142 9.36 10.04 -17.21
N GLU A 143 9.42 10.81 -16.11
CA GLU A 143 9.74 10.28 -14.77
C GLU A 143 8.76 9.19 -14.33
N ALA A 144 7.45 9.42 -14.54
CA ALA A 144 6.40 8.49 -14.10
C ALA A 144 6.41 7.16 -14.86
N TYR A 145 6.96 7.14 -16.06
CA TYR A 145 7.04 5.91 -16.87
C TYR A 145 8.36 5.17 -16.73
N LEU A 146 9.45 5.84 -16.39
CA LEU A 146 10.78 5.26 -16.37
C LEU A 146 11.00 4.35 -15.14
N GLU A 147 11.31 3.07 -15.38
CA GLU A 147 11.48 2.03 -14.36
C GLU A 147 12.54 2.36 -13.29
N SER A 148 13.62 3.07 -13.67
CA SER A 148 14.65 3.48 -12.72
C SER A 148 14.15 4.35 -11.57
N ASN A 149 12.98 4.99 -11.73
CA ASN A 149 12.36 5.83 -10.72
C ASN A 149 11.36 5.06 -9.84
N TYR A 150 11.12 3.76 -10.10
CA TYR A 150 10.14 2.99 -9.35
C TYR A 150 10.70 2.55 -8.00
N SER A 151 9.82 2.50 -7.01
CA SER A 151 10.15 1.86 -5.74
C SER A 151 10.53 0.38 -5.98
N PRO A 152 11.63 -0.09 -5.38
CA PRO A 152 12.02 -1.50 -5.47
C PRO A 152 11.14 -2.41 -4.63
N ILE A 153 10.16 -1.85 -3.90
CA ILE A 153 9.26 -2.57 -3.00
C ILE A 153 7.87 -2.62 -3.63
N SER A 154 7.25 -3.79 -3.60
CA SER A 154 5.84 -3.95 -3.95
C SER A 154 5.17 -4.96 -3.02
N ASP A 155 3.84 -4.99 -2.99
CA ASP A 155 3.07 -5.94 -2.18
C ASP A 155 2.79 -7.27 -2.90
N SER A 156 3.12 -7.36 -4.19
CA SER A 156 2.94 -8.57 -4.99
C SER A 156 4.06 -8.77 -6.01
N ASP A 157 4.27 -10.01 -6.39
CA ASP A 157 5.25 -10.41 -7.41
C ASP A 157 4.85 -9.94 -8.82
N THR A 158 3.58 -9.55 -9.00
CA THR A 158 3.00 -9.15 -10.29
C THR A 158 2.38 -7.76 -10.23
N SER A 159 3.08 -6.80 -9.60
CA SER A 159 2.57 -5.42 -9.57
C SER A 159 2.39 -4.87 -10.98
N SER A 160 1.28 -4.17 -11.21
CA SER A 160 0.99 -3.61 -12.53
C SER A 160 2.02 -2.56 -12.95
N LEU A 161 2.63 -1.85 -11.99
CA LEU A 161 3.68 -0.87 -12.27
C LEU A 161 4.92 -1.53 -12.86
N HIS A 162 5.45 -2.57 -12.18
CA HIS A 162 6.67 -3.26 -12.58
C HIS A 162 6.48 -4.21 -13.77
N SER A 163 5.24 -4.60 -14.09
CA SER A 163 4.92 -5.41 -15.27
C SER A 163 4.52 -4.57 -16.50
N SER A 164 4.50 -3.24 -16.39
CA SER A 164 4.15 -2.36 -17.51
C SER A 164 5.18 -2.45 -18.63
N CYS A 165 4.73 -2.75 -19.86
CA CYS A 165 5.61 -2.75 -21.04
C CYS A 165 6.12 -1.33 -21.41
N MET A 166 5.53 -0.28 -20.84
CA MET A 166 5.89 1.12 -21.10
C MET A 166 6.98 1.65 -20.16
N ARG A 167 7.60 0.79 -19.30
CA ARG A 167 8.59 1.20 -18.29
C ARG A 167 10.00 1.40 -18.81
N TYR A 168 10.29 0.90 -20.03
CA TYR A 168 11.58 1.02 -20.65
C TYR A 168 11.82 2.42 -21.24
N GLU A 169 13.06 2.87 -21.29
CA GLU A 169 13.41 4.25 -21.62
C GLU A 169 12.83 4.72 -22.98
N ASP A 170 12.97 3.91 -24.02
CA ASP A 170 12.42 4.21 -25.34
C ASP A 170 10.90 4.32 -25.33
N LYS A 171 10.22 3.43 -24.60
CA LYS A 171 8.76 3.45 -24.47
C LYS A 171 8.29 4.60 -23.58
N ALA A 172 8.99 4.87 -22.47
CA ALA A 172 8.70 5.97 -21.58
C ALA A 172 8.79 7.32 -22.31
N ARG A 173 9.84 7.50 -23.13
CA ARG A 173 10.01 8.70 -23.98
C ARG A 173 8.87 8.87 -24.97
N ASN A 174 8.52 7.81 -25.71
CA ASN A 174 7.42 7.85 -26.66
C ASN A 174 6.07 8.12 -26.00
N ALA A 175 5.84 7.57 -24.80
CA ALA A 175 4.64 7.83 -24.03
C ALA A 175 4.57 9.30 -23.56
N ALA A 176 5.68 9.84 -23.03
CA ALA A 176 5.76 11.22 -22.59
C ALA A 176 5.50 12.19 -23.76
N ASP A 177 6.14 11.96 -24.90
CA ASP A 177 5.94 12.76 -26.12
C ASP A 177 4.49 12.71 -26.59
N PHE A 178 3.90 11.51 -26.67
CA PHE A 178 2.51 11.34 -27.06
C PHE A 178 1.52 12.10 -26.17
N TYR A 179 1.64 11.91 -24.84
CA TYR A 179 0.69 12.50 -23.89
C TYR A 179 0.86 14.01 -23.77
N THR A 180 2.07 14.55 -23.87
CA THR A 180 2.31 15.99 -23.79
C THR A 180 1.83 16.73 -25.04
N ASN A 181 1.94 16.09 -26.19
CA ASN A 181 1.43 16.65 -27.46
C ASN A 181 -0.09 16.42 -27.62
N PHE A 182 -0.71 15.61 -26.75
CA PHE A 182 -2.14 15.40 -26.72
C PHE A 182 -2.79 16.44 -25.80
N ALA A 183 -3.59 17.32 -26.36
CA ALA A 183 -4.24 18.40 -25.61
C ALA A 183 -5.05 17.83 -24.42
N GLY A 184 -4.81 18.37 -23.24
CA GLY A 184 -5.54 18.04 -22.02
C GLY A 184 -5.08 16.78 -21.27
N ALA A 185 -4.09 16.03 -21.74
CA ALA A 185 -3.58 14.89 -20.98
C ALA A 185 -2.77 15.34 -19.76
N LYS A 186 -3.06 14.76 -18.59
CA LYS A 186 -2.34 14.93 -17.34
C LYS A 186 -2.02 13.56 -16.75
N ILE A 187 -1.21 13.53 -15.68
CA ILE A 187 -0.85 12.28 -15.01
C ILE A 187 -0.93 12.43 -13.50
N LEU A 188 -1.65 11.53 -12.84
CA LEU A 188 -1.57 11.35 -11.39
C LEU A 188 -0.38 10.45 -11.07
N VAL A 189 0.49 10.92 -10.19
CA VAL A 189 1.68 10.18 -9.75
C VAL A 189 1.66 10.05 -8.24
N ALA A 190 1.83 8.81 -7.76
CA ALA A 190 2.01 8.50 -6.36
C ALA A 190 3.50 8.28 -6.07
N ARG A 191 4.03 8.98 -5.06
CA ARG A 191 5.43 8.91 -4.64
C ARG A 191 5.57 8.65 -3.14
N ASP A 192 6.64 7.94 -2.76
CA ASP A 192 7.05 7.82 -1.36
C ASP A 192 7.89 9.03 -0.90
N GLU A 193 8.30 9.05 0.37
CA GLU A 193 9.12 10.12 0.95
C GLU A 193 10.53 10.19 0.35
N SER A 194 11.00 9.13 -0.26
CA SER A 194 12.27 9.09 -1.00
C SER A 194 12.12 9.49 -2.47
N ASN A 195 10.95 9.99 -2.85
CA ASN A 195 10.58 10.39 -4.21
C ASN A 195 10.50 9.24 -5.23
N ASN A 196 10.53 7.97 -4.79
CA ASN A 196 10.32 6.84 -5.68
C ASN A 196 8.86 6.77 -6.12
N ILE A 197 8.62 6.37 -7.36
CA ILE A 197 7.28 6.20 -7.92
C ILE A 197 6.68 4.87 -7.45
N LEU A 198 5.51 4.97 -6.85
CA LEU A 198 4.71 3.85 -6.37
C LEU A 198 3.50 3.57 -7.27
N GLY A 199 3.09 4.55 -8.06
CA GLY A 199 1.97 4.39 -8.98
C GLY A 199 1.76 5.59 -9.88
N ARG A 200 1.03 5.35 -10.97
CA ARG A 200 0.66 6.37 -11.94
C ARG A 200 -0.66 6.03 -12.65
N ALA A 201 -1.35 7.07 -13.10
CA ALA A 201 -2.50 6.95 -14.00
C ALA A 201 -2.62 8.19 -14.87
N VAL A 202 -2.90 8.02 -16.16
CA VAL A 202 -3.19 9.14 -17.06
C VAL A 202 -4.60 9.66 -16.78
N VAL A 203 -4.75 10.96 -16.82
CA VAL A 203 -6.02 11.67 -16.77
C VAL A 203 -6.26 12.31 -18.13
N TRP A 204 -7.30 11.87 -18.82
CA TRP A 204 -7.78 12.47 -20.05
C TRP A 204 -8.71 13.63 -19.67
N ASN A 205 -8.30 14.85 -19.93
CA ASN A 205 -9.17 16.01 -19.75
C ASN A 205 -10.06 16.21 -21.00
N GLU A 206 -11.18 16.88 -20.76
CA GLU A 206 -12.08 17.31 -21.85
C GLU A 206 -12.58 16.17 -22.76
N VAL A 207 -12.70 14.96 -22.20
CA VAL A 207 -13.34 13.87 -22.94
C VAL A 207 -14.83 14.12 -23.02
N THR A 208 -15.40 13.87 -24.20
CA THR A 208 -16.84 13.94 -24.39
C THR A 208 -17.45 12.58 -24.11
N LEU A 209 -18.21 12.48 -23.02
CA LEU A 209 -18.98 11.29 -22.69
C LEU A 209 -20.42 11.46 -23.16
N TRP A 210 -20.95 10.45 -23.82
CA TRP A 210 -22.33 10.43 -24.26
C TRP A 210 -23.20 9.67 -23.26
N LYS A 211 -23.95 10.40 -22.44
CA LYS A 211 -24.91 9.81 -21.50
C LYS A 211 -26.14 9.25 -22.25
N SER A 212 -26.48 9.87 -23.37
CA SER A 212 -27.45 9.42 -24.36
C SER A 212 -27.05 10.00 -25.73
N ILE A 213 -27.72 9.56 -26.81
CA ILE A 213 -27.40 10.00 -28.19
C ILE A 213 -27.35 11.54 -28.34
N ASN A 214 -28.04 12.28 -27.47
CA ASN A 214 -28.18 13.73 -27.57
C ASN A 214 -27.67 14.54 -26.39
N THR A 215 -26.94 13.92 -25.45
CA THR A 215 -26.50 14.61 -24.21
C THR A 215 -25.01 14.38 -23.95
N PRO A 216 -24.12 15.12 -24.64
CA PRO A 216 -22.70 15.06 -24.37
C PRO A 216 -22.39 15.74 -23.01
N ILE A 217 -21.48 15.17 -22.27
CA ILE A 217 -20.93 15.73 -21.04
C ILE A 217 -19.42 15.83 -21.21
N ALA A 218 -18.87 17.02 -21.05
CA ALA A 218 -17.43 17.20 -20.95
C ALA A 218 -16.98 16.76 -19.54
N ALA A 219 -15.97 15.92 -19.47
CA ALA A 219 -15.46 15.40 -18.21
C ALA A 219 -13.97 15.07 -18.30
N SER A 220 -13.33 14.99 -17.14
CA SER A 220 -12.01 14.37 -17.02
C SER A 220 -12.16 12.90 -16.64
N LEU A 221 -11.38 12.03 -17.25
CA LEU A 221 -11.46 10.58 -17.07
C LEU A 221 -10.12 10.01 -16.64
N LEU A 222 -10.12 9.23 -15.55
CA LEU A 222 -8.96 8.47 -15.12
C LEU A 222 -8.83 7.20 -15.98
N ASP A 223 -7.67 7.05 -16.60
CA ASP A 223 -7.31 5.83 -17.31
C ASP A 223 -6.78 4.75 -16.32
N ARG A 224 -6.18 3.70 -16.87
CA ARG A 224 -5.65 2.58 -16.12
C ARG A 224 -4.63 3.01 -15.08
N ILE A 225 -4.84 2.55 -13.83
CA ILE A 225 -3.91 2.74 -12.73
C ILE A 225 -2.84 1.63 -12.78
N TYR A 226 -1.59 2.04 -12.73
CA TYR A 226 -0.45 1.17 -12.54
C TYR A 226 0.14 1.46 -11.17
N SER A 227 0.26 0.44 -10.32
CA SER A 227 0.74 0.62 -8.95
C SER A 227 1.62 -0.54 -8.49
N SER A 228 2.52 -0.26 -7.55
CA SER A 228 3.34 -1.25 -6.86
C SER A 228 2.59 -1.93 -5.71
N HIS A 229 1.56 -1.27 -5.17
CA HIS A 229 0.77 -1.72 -4.03
C HIS A 229 -0.71 -1.49 -4.27
N ALA A 230 -1.56 -2.40 -3.79
CA ALA A 230 -3.00 -2.29 -3.95
C ALA A 230 -3.55 -1.01 -3.28
N PHE A 231 -3.08 -0.67 -2.08
CA PHE A 231 -3.53 0.55 -1.39
C PHE A 231 -3.16 1.85 -2.14
N VAL A 232 -2.04 1.85 -2.89
CA VAL A 232 -1.63 3.00 -3.71
C VAL A 232 -2.62 3.24 -4.85
N ALA A 233 -3.16 2.17 -5.45
CA ALA A 233 -4.22 2.30 -6.45
C ALA A 233 -5.47 2.96 -5.84
N GLU A 234 -5.83 2.61 -4.60
CA GLU A 234 -6.97 3.23 -3.90
C GLU A 234 -6.70 4.71 -3.55
N LEU A 235 -5.46 5.06 -3.17
CA LEU A 235 -5.10 6.47 -2.96
C LEU A 235 -5.21 7.29 -4.25
N ILE A 236 -4.78 6.74 -5.39
CA ILE A 236 -4.92 7.41 -6.70
C ILE A 236 -6.41 7.58 -7.05
N ARG A 237 -7.26 6.54 -6.84
CA ARG A 237 -8.71 6.65 -7.06
C ARG A 237 -9.33 7.73 -6.20
N LYS A 238 -9.02 7.72 -4.92
CA LYS A 238 -9.54 8.72 -3.97
C LYS A 238 -9.15 10.14 -4.38
N GLN A 239 -7.88 10.36 -4.73
CA GLN A 239 -7.41 11.66 -5.19
C GLN A 239 -8.09 12.11 -6.48
N ALA A 240 -8.34 11.18 -7.42
CA ALA A 240 -9.08 11.47 -8.64
C ALA A 240 -10.54 11.86 -8.35
N GLN A 241 -11.22 11.12 -7.46
CA GLN A 241 -12.60 11.43 -7.05
C GLN A 241 -12.70 12.80 -6.37
N GLU A 242 -11.78 13.12 -5.46
CA GLU A 242 -11.70 14.42 -4.78
C GLU A 242 -11.47 15.56 -5.77
N ALA A 243 -10.79 15.31 -6.88
CA ALA A 243 -10.58 16.25 -7.97
C ALA A 243 -11.73 16.28 -9.00
N GLY A 244 -12.81 15.52 -8.79
CA GLY A 244 -13.94 15.45 -9.73
C GLY A 244 -13.64 14.69 -11.03
N ILE A 245 -12.59 13.86 -11.05
CA ILE A 245 -12.21 13.04 -12.19
C ILE A 245 -13.03 11.75 -12.17
N LEU A 246 -13.69 11.44 -13.27
CA LEU A 246 -14.49 10.23 -13.39
C LEU A 246 -13.63 8.98 -13.43
N LEU A 247 -14.09 7.94 -12.76
CA LEU A 247 -13.43 6.64 -12.69
C LEU A 247 -14.17 5.63 -13.56
N ARG A 248 -13.43 4.74 -14.20
CA ARG A 248 -13.98 3.57 -14.85
C ARG A 248 -14.32 2.50 -13.80
N ARG A 249 -15.56 2.03 -13.77
CA ARG A 249 -16.03 1.06 -12.75
C ARG A 249 -15.42 -0.32 -12.89
N ARG A 250 -15.17 -0.80 -14.10
CA ARG A 250 -14.63 -2.14 -14.37
C ARG A 250 -13.44 -2.09 -15.30
N TYR A 251 -12.37 -2.73 -14.88
CA TYR A 251 -11.09 -2.73 -15.57
C TYR A 251 -11.00 -3.73 -16.73
N ASN A 252 -11.77 -4.85 -16.65
CA ASN A 252 -11.67 -5.98 -17.56
C ASN A 252 -12.83 -6.11 -18.52
N ASP A 253 -13.78 -5.19 -18.50
CA ASP A 253 -14.92 -5.27 -19.41
C ASP A 253 -14.67 -4.40 -20.64
N TYR A 254 -14.11 -5.01 -21.67
CA TYR A 254 -14.02 -4.43 -23.01
C TYR A 254 -15.39 -4.43 -23.72
N THR A 255 -16.43 -4.93 -23.07
CA THR A 255 -17.79 -4.95 -23.59
C THR A 255 -18.57 -3.71 -23.15
N HIS A 256 -18.68 -2.77 -24.02
CA HIS A 256 -19.72 -1.79 -24.36
C HIS A 256 -20.49 -0.98 -23.30
N THR A 257 -20.41 -1.22 -21.99
CA THR A 257 -21.05 -0.37 -20.97
C THR A 257 -20.02 0.16 -20.00
N THR A 258 -19.49 1.34 -20.30
CA THR A 258 -18.67 2.09 -19.36
C THR A 258 -19.58 2.80 -18.37
N ASP A 259 -19.82 2.19 -17.23
CA ASP A 259 -20.37 2.90 -16.08
C ASP A 259 -19.23 3.72 -15.45
N PHE A 260 -19.40 5.04 -15.44
CA PHE A 260 -18.53 5.98 -14.77
C PHE A 260 -19.14 6.39 -13.43
N THR A 261 -18.29 6.51 -12.41
CA THR A 261 -18.65 7.07 -11.10
C THR A 261 -17.81 8.27 -10.77
#